data_cbca0ae3ad00d93331e76bc48ce30787
#
_entry.id   cbca0ae3ad00d93331e76bc48ce30787
#
_cell.length_a   1.000
_cell.length_b   1.000
_cell.length_c   1.000
_cell.angle_alpha   90.00
_cell.angle_beta   90.00
_cell.angle_gamma   90.00
#
_symmetry.space_group_name_H-M   'P 1'
#
loop_
_entity.id
_entity.type
_entity.pdbx_description
1 polymer ?
#
loop_
_entity_poly.entity_id
_entity_poly.type
_entity_poly.pdbx_seq_one_letter_code
_entity_poly.pdbx_strand_id
1 'polypeptide(L)'
;MVGVPSIGLLRLGNCFGNAQLHTNERRFMDPQVKRALISVSDKMGLTDFAKGLVAAGVQIFSTGGTKRHLETNGVPVTDITDYTGFPEMMSGRLKTLHPKVHGGILCRRDDAADMKSASEFGIEPFELVVVNLYPFEATIAKPSVTDAEAIENIDIGGPTMVRAAAKNHRFVGIVTNAGQYAPVLEQIQQNGALSLQMRRSLARDAFAHTASYDAAIARYFAEHDGAAVFPNTISSALKLSSELRYGENPHQRAALYVDPKYDGPSAVSARQLNGKELSYNNILDLDAALTMARSFDRPAVAVLKHNNPCGAAVAETISEAVRKGMEGDPLSAFGSILGVNRRVDEASANYLAQPGLFVEAIIAPSFSPEALNILTTVPKWHANVRLLECGGDELTPASASWVVRNLTGGALLQDADVENDPEEDWRVVTDKAPTEEQMRDLRFAWSMVRHVKSNAIVLCKDEMLVGVGAGQMSRVDSVEISVKKAGDRAQGAVLASDAFFPFDDGVRAAKGVVAVIQPGGSKRDQEVIDACNELGIAMIFTGRRHFKH
;
A
#
# COMPACT_ATOMS: atom_id res chain seq x y z
N MET A 1 -30.68 30.11 41.53
CA MET A 1 -30.50 30.71 40.22
C MET A 1 -29.13 31.34 40.15
N VAL A 2 -28.16 30.64 39.59
CA VAL A 2 -26.89 31.23 39.19
C VAL A 2 -26.56 30.55 37.85
N GLY A 3 -26.54 31.36 36.81
CA GLY A 3 -26.38 30.90 35.42
C GLY A 3 -24.96 30.45 35.14
N VAL A 4 -24.83 29.32 34.46
CA VAL A 4 -23.59 28.80 33.87
C VAL A 4 -23.43 29.38 32.49
N PRO A 5 -22.31 30.01 32.10
CA PRO A 5 -22.13 30.50 30.75
C PRO A 5 -21.82 29.32 29.81
N SER A 6 -22.56 29.26 28.70
CA SER A 6 -22.35 28.37 27.59
C SER A 6 -20.99 28.63 26.93
N ILE A 7 -20.08 27.65 27.02
CA ILE A 7 -18.83 27.64 26.26
C ILE A 7 -19.19 27.29 24.81
N GLY A 8 -19.02 28.28 23.94
CA GLY A 8 -19.21 28.11 22.51
C GLY A 8 -18.21 27.09 21.95
N LEU A 9 -18.74 26.05 21.27
CA LEU A 9 -17.95 25.14 20.42
C LEU A 9 -17.29 25.97 19.31
N LEU A 10 -16.00 26.18 19.44
CA LEU A 10 -15.15 26.59 18.32
C LEU A 10 -15.18 25.44 17.30
N ARG A 11 -16.00 25.60 16.26
CA ARG A 11 -15.87 24.85 15.03
C ARG A 11 -14.50 25.17 14.46
N LEU A 12 -13.61 24.18 14.46
CA LEU A 12 -12.45 24.15 13.56
C LEU A 12 -13.00 24.08 12.12
N GLY A 13 -13.30 25.27 11.59
CA GLY A 13 -13.72 25.45 10.22
C GLY A 13 -12.56 25.15 9.27
N ASN A 14 -12.91 24.47 8.19
CA ASN A 14 -12.22 24.25 6.93
C ASN A 14 -10.98 25.14 6.72
N CYS A 15 -9.79 24.61 6.98
CA CYS A 15 -8.54 25.26 6.58
C CYS A 15 -8.21 25.08 5.08
N PHE A 16 -9.15 24.63 4.26
CA PHE A 16 -9.10 24.78 2.80
C PHE A 16 -10.34 25.53 2.33
N GLY A 17 -10.50 26.75 2.87
CA GLY A 17 -11.40 27.71 2.27
C GLY A 17 -10.95 27.98 0.84
N ASN A 18 -11.89 27.93 -0.13
CA ASN A 18 -11.77 28.65 -1.38
C ASN A 18 -11.43 30.10 -1.06
N ALA A 19 -10.15 30.41 -0.92
CA ALA A 19 -9.67 31.77 -1.03
C ALA A 19 -9.94 32.17 -2.49
N GLN A 20 -11.08 32.80 -2.72
CA GLN A 20 -11.24 33.67 -3.89
C GLN A 20 -10.14 34.71 -3.75
N LEU A 21 -9.02 34.44 -4.39
CA LEU A 21 -7.99 35.43 -4.66
C LEU A 21 -8.61 36.47 -5.61
N HIS A 22 -9.38 37.41 -5.04
CA HIS A 22 -9.66 38.67 -5.72
C HIS A 22 -8.35 39.48 -5.76
N THR A 23 -7.48 39.09 -6.66
CA THR A 23 -6.39 39.96 -7.10
C THR A 23 -6.87 40.68 -8.34
N ASN A 24 -6.66 41.98 -8.39
CA ASN A 24 -6.59 42.81 -9.60
C ASN A 24 -5.44 42.29 -10.47
N GLU A 25 -5.50 41.05 -10.93
CA GLU A 25 -4.62 40.52 -11.95
C GLU A 25 -5.07 41.19 -13.28
N ARG A 26 -4.28 42.13 -13.80
CA ARG A 26 -4.31 42.44 -15.22
C ARG A 26 -4.47 41.12 -15.94
N ARG A 27 -5.46 40.97 -16.84
CA ARG A 27 -5.67 39.78 -17.66
C ARG A 27 -4.34 39.46 -18.35
N PHE A 28 -3.58 38.57 -17.74
CA PHE A 28 -2.33 38.09 -18.29
C PHE A 28 -2.74 37.13 -19.41
N MET A 29 -2.39 37.49 -20.66
CA MET A 29 -2.65 36.56 -21.77
C MET A 29 -1.71 35.36 -21.60
N ASP A 30 -2.24 34.17 -21.68
CA ASP A 30 -1.45 32.95 -21.63
C ASP A 30 -0.40 32.95 -22.75
N PRO A 31 0.87 32.60 -22.46
CA PRO A 31 1.93 32.63 -23.45
C PRO A 31 1.64 31.69 -24.62
N GLN A 32 1.76 32.17 -25.85
CA GLN A 32 1.68 31.31 -27.03
C GLN A 32 2.82 30.32 -27.02
N VAL A 33 2.50 29.03 -27.22
CA VAL A 33 3.48 27.94 -27.25
C VAL A 33 4.17 27.96 -28.63
N LYS A 34 5.37 28.49 -28.69
CA LYS A 34 6.18 28.60 -29.93
C LYS A 34 7.29 27.55 -29.97
N ARG A 35 7.84 27.21 -28.82
CA ARG A 35 8.99 26.30 -28.70
C ARG A 35 8.75 25.27 -27.62
N ALA A 36 9.04 24.01 -27.97
CA ALA A 36 8.99 22.86 -27.04
C ALA A 36 10.40 22.25 -26.93
N LEU A 37 10.86 22.06 -25.70
CA LEU A 37 12.05 21.26 -25.40
C LEU A 37 11.60 19.84 -25.01
N ILE A 38 12.00 18.83 -25.78
CA ILE A 38 11.57 17.44 -25.57
C ILE A 38 12.79 16.54 -25.31
N SER A 39 12.82 15.92 -24.15
CA SER A 39 13.84 14.94 -23.75
C SER A 39 13.20 13.85 -22.92
N VAL A 40 12.90 12.69 -23.51
CA VAL A 40 12.18 11.60 -22.87
C VAL A 40 12.92 10.27 -22.99
N SER A 41 12.90 9.48 -21.93
CA SER A 41 13.40 8.11 -21.89
C SER A 41 12.36 7.16 -22.51
N ASP A 42 11.14 7.18 -21.98
CA ASP A 42 9.99 6.48 -22.56
C ASP A 42 9.39 7.31 -23.71
N LYS A 43 9.24 6.69 -24.87
CA LYS A 43 8.78 7.31 -26.13
C LYS A 43 7.34 6.94 -26.49
N MET A 44 6.60 6.30 -25.58
CA MET A 44 5.21 5.91 -25.84
C MET A 44 4.35 7.14 -26.16
N GLY A 45 3.66 7.12 -27.29
CA GLY A 45 2.79 8.21 -27.76
C GLY A 45 3.51 9.51 -28.17
N LEU A 46 4.85 9.56 -28.06
CA LEU A 46 5.63 10.76 -28.35
C LEU A 46 5.52 11.25 -29.80
N THR A 47 5.55 10.32 -30.76
CA THR A 47 5.55 10.66 -32.19
C THR A 47 4.29 11.42 -32.59
N ASP A 48 3.11 10.95 -32.19
CA ASP A 48 1.83 11.58 -32.52
C ASP A 48 1.68 12.93 -31.81
N PHE A 49 2.10 13.00 -30.55
CA PHE A 49 2.14 14.25 -29.81
C PHE A 49 3.03 15.30 -30.49
N ALA A 50 4.26 14.92 -30.87
CA ALA A 50 5.20 15.82 -31.51
C ALA A 50 4.72 16.27 -32.92
N LYS A 51 4.13 15.37 -33.71
CA LYS A 51 3.49 15.75 -35.00
C LYS A 51 2.36 16.74 -34.79
N GLY A 52 1.55 16.55 -33.74
CA GLY A 52 0.50 17.49 -33.38
C GLY A 52 1.03 18.88 -32.99
N LEU A 53 2.14 18.93 -32.24
CA LEU A 53 2.82 20.20 -31.91
C LEU A 53 3.35 20.92 -33.15
N VAL A 54 4.01 20.21 -34.06
CA VAL A 54 4.51 20.77 -35.32
C VAL A 54 3.35 21.28 -36.17
N ALA A 55 2.24 20.54 -36.28
CA ALA A 55 1.05 20.99 -37.00
C ALA A 55 0.42 22.26 -36.37
N ALA A 56 0.59 22.47 -35.07
CA ALA A 56 0.21 23.70 -34.36
C ALA A 56 1.24 24.83 -34.47
N GLY A 57 2.33 24.66 -35.26
CA GLY A 57 3.37 25.66 -35.47
C GLY A 57 4.43 25.72 -34.38
N VAL A 58 4.55 24.71 -33.54
CA VAL A 58 5.53 24.65 -32.45
C VAL A 58 6.86 24.09 -32.98
N GLN A 59 7.95 24.82 -32.76
CA GLN A 59 9.32 24.38 -33.04
C GLN A 59 9.79 23.44 -31.93
N ILE A 60 10.32 22.26 -32.31
CA ILE A 60 10.79 21.24 -31.37
C ILE A 60 12.31 21.29 -31.26
N PHE A 61 12.79 21.38 -30.01
CA PHE A 61 14.18 21.21 -29.64
C PHE A 61 14.36 19.89 -28.90
N SER A 62 15.39 19.12 -29.26
CA SER A 62 15.64 17.82 -28.63
C SER A 62 17.12 17.43 -28.77
N THR A 63 17.47 16.30 -28.17
CA THR A 63 18.82 15.77 -28.14
C THR A 63 18.85 14.25 -28.10
N GLY A 64 19.97 13.64 -28.45
CA GLY A 64 20.27 12.22 -28.29
C GLY A 64 19.24 11.26 -28.87
N GLY A 65 18.84 10.30 -28.06
CA GLY A 65 17.90 9.25 -28.47
C GLY A 65 16.49 9.76 -28.79
N THR A 66 16.05 10.84 -28.13
CA THR A 66 14.74 11.45 -28.41
C THR A 66 14.75 12.14 -29.77
N LYS A 67 15.79 12.93 -30.08
CA LYS A 67 15.95 13.54 -31.39
C LYS A 67 15.93 12.48 -32.50
N ARG A 68 16.79 11.45 -32.39
CA ARG A 68 16.84 10.36 -33.40
C ARG A 68 15.48 9.72 -33.63
N HIS A 69 14.75 9.43 -32.55
CA HIS A 69 13.41 8.85 -32.64
C HIS A 69 12.44 9.77 -33.40
N LEU A 70 12.42 11.05 -33.10
CA LEU A 70 11.53 12.02 -33.74
C LEU A 70 11.86 12.20 -35.23
N GLU A 71 13.15 12.38 -35.58
CA GLU A 71 13.61 12.52 -36.96
C GLU A 71 13.31 11.29 -37.81
N THR A 72 13.54 10.08 -37.28
CA THR A 72 13.21 8.82 -37.94
C THR A 72 11.72 8.69 -38.24
N ASN A 73 10.85 9.32 -37.44
CA ASN A 73 9.41 9.34 -37.62
C ASN A 73 8.90 10.58 -38.39
N GLY A 74 9.80 11.33 -39.02
CA GLY A 74 9.46 12.46 -39.88
C GLY A 74 9.08 13.75 -39.15
N VAL A 75 9.48 13.90 -37.89
CA VAL A 75 9.26 15.13 -37.11
C VAL A 75 10.52 16.02 -37.21
N PRO A 76 10.40 17.28 -37.67
CA PRO A 76 11.53 18.20 -37.71
C PRO A 76 11.97 18.60 -36.30
N VAL A 77 13.26 18.53 -36.03
CA VAL A 77 13.85 18.81 -34.70
C VAL A 77 15.08 19.67 -34.83
N THR A 78 15.18 20.70 -34.00
CA THR A 78 16.40 21.47 -33.77
C THR A 78 17.26 20.79 -32.73
N ASP A 79 18.53 20.51 -33.02
CA ASP A 79 19.44 19.92 -32.05
C ASP A 79 19.82 20.92 -30.96
N ILE A 80 19.81 20.47 -29.72
CA ILE A 80 20.25 21.31 -28.58
C ILE A 80 21.73 21.69 -28.70
N THR A 81 22.58 20.83 -29.27
CA THR A 81 23.99 21.13 -29.48
C THR A 81 24.19 22.26 -30.49
N ASP A 82 23.39 22.28 -31.55
CA ASP A 82 23.41 23.36 -32.54
C ASP A 82 22.91 24.67 -31.92
N TYR A 83 21.85 24.60 -31.13
CA TYR A 83 21.29 25.78 -30.45
C TYR A 83 22.25 26.38 -29.40
N THR A 84 22.88 25.52 -28.58
CA THR A 84 23.79 25.98 -27.53
C THR A 84 25.15 26.37 -28.08
N GLY A 85 25.57 25.77 -29.19
CA GLY A 85 26.93 25.84 -29.71
C GLY A 85 27.94 25.05 -28.85
N PHE A 86 27.46 24.16 -27.98
CA PHE A 86 28.28 23.42 -27.04
C PHE A 86 28.11 21.89 -27.23
N PRO A 87 29.23 21.14 -27.38
CA PRO A 87 29.14 19.71 -27.62
C PRO A 87 28.67 18.92 -26.38
N GLU A 88 28.11 17.74 -26.61
CA GLU A 88 27.85 16.78 -25.56
C GLU A 88 29.19 16.28 -24.97
N MET A 89 29.30 16.27 -23.63
CA MET A 89 30.55 15.90 -22.95
C MET A 89 30.28 14.85 -21.85
N MET A 90 31.37 14.22 -21.37
CA MET A 90 31.37 13.28 -20.27
C MET A 90 30.35 12.14 -20.49
N SER A 91 30.38 11.54 -21.69
CA SER A 91 29.47 10.46 -22.08
C SER A 91 27.98 10.79 -21.95
N GLY A 92 27.62 12.08 -22.17
CA GLY A 92 26.23 12.56 -22.11
C GLY A 92 25.78 13.11 -20.77
N ARG A 93 26.61 13.05 -19.72
CA ARG A 93 26.27 13.63 -18.41
C ARG A 93 26.10 15.13 -18.47
N LEU A 94 26.83 15.82 -19.37
CA LEU A 94 26.70 17.25 -19.60
C LEU A 94 26.19 17.50 -21.02
N LYS A 95 24.94 17.89 -21.15
CA LYS A 95 24.22 18.00 -22.40
C LYS A 95 23.20 19.14 -22.38
N THR A 96 22.19 19.03 -21.52
CA THR A 96 21.12 20.01 -21.32
C THR A 96 21.42 20.98 -20.17
N LEU A 97 22.45 20.70 -19.36
CA LEU A 97 22.90 21.59 -18.27
C LEU A 97 23.70 22.77 -18.85
N HIS A 98 23.00 23.66 -19.53
CA HIS A 98 23.58 24.79 -20.21
C HIS A 98 22.78 26.09 -19.95
N PRO A 99 23.43 27.28 -19.76
CA PRO A 99 22.73 28.52 -19.49
C PRO A 99 21.67 28.88 -20.54
N LYS A 100 21.90 28.61 -21.83
CA LYS A 100 20.89 28.87 -22.87
C LYS A 100 19.63 28.01 -22.67
N VAL A 101 19.77 26.74 -22.29
CA VAL A 101 18.64 25.84 -22.05
C VAL A 101 17.87 26.29 -20.82
N HIS A 102 18.57 26.41 -19.68
CA HIS A 102 17.91 26.78 -18.41
C HIS A 102 17.45 28.23 -18.39
N GLY A 103 18.16 29.12 -19.04
CA GLY A 103 17.74 30.53 -19.24
C GLY A 103 16.44 30.59 -20.04
N GLY A 104 16.31 29.81 -21.12
CA GLY A 104 15.08 29.73 -21.91
C GLY A 104 13.88 29.21 -21.14
N ILE A 105 14.11 28.29 -20.17
CA ILE A 105 13.07 27.78 -19.28
C ILE A 105 12.74 28.79 -18.17
N LEU A 106 13.74 29.39 -17.52
CA LEU A 106 13.59 30.13 -16.27
C LEU A 106 13.31 31.63 -16.46
N CYS A 107 13.60 32.25 -17.64
CA CYS A 107 13.40 33.67 -17.85
C CYS A 107 11.93 34.07 -17.63
N ARG A 108 11.71 35.17 -16.90
CA ARG A 108 10.40 35.78 -16.66
C ARG A 108 10.02 36.67 -17.84
N ARG A 109 8.95 36.30 -18.57
CA ARG A 109 8.57 37.01 -19.81
C ARG A 109 7.99 38.39 -19.54
N ASP A 110 7.58 38.67 -18.32
CA ASP A 110 7.08 39.99 -17.87
C ASP A 110 8.13 40.83 -17.15
N ASP A 111 9.38 40.35 -17.06
CA ASP A 111 10.51 41.07 -16.50
C ASP A 111 11.43 41.56 -17.64
N ALA A 112 11.53 42.90 -17.79
CA ALA A 112 12.31 43.51 -18.86
C ALA A 112 13.81 43.21 -18.75
N ALA A 113 14.36 43.06 -17.55
CA ALA A 113 15.77 42.75 -17.34
C ALA A 113 16.09 41.31 -17.76
N ASP A 114 15.21 40.33 -17.42
CA ASP A 114 15.35 38.95 -17.85
C ASP A 114 15.30 38.87 -19.40
N MET A 115 14.33 39.54 -20.02
CA MET A 115 14.16 39.48 -21.47
C MET A 115 15.31 40.20 -22.22
N LYS A 116 15.85 41.28 -21.65
CA LYS A 116 17.04 41.93 -22.17
C LYS A 116 18.25 40.99 -22.12
N SER A 117 18.51 40.38 -20.97
CA SER A 117 19.60 39.40 -20.82
C SER A 117 19.42 38.21 -21.77
N ALA A 118 18.20 37.68 -21.89
CA ALA A 118 17.91 36.59 -22.82
C ALA A 118 18.30 36.98 -24.27
N SER A 119 17.93 38.20 -24.71
CA SER A 119 18.27 38.70 -26.04
C SER A 119 19.79 38.88 -26.23
N GLU A 120 20.48 39.46 -25.25
CA GLU A 120 21.93 39.70 -25.29
C GLU A 120 22.73 38.40 -25.42
N PHE A 121 22.30 37.31 -24.79
CA PHE A 121 22.99 36.04 -24.82
C PHE A 121 22.40 35.03 -25.83
N GLY A 122 21.48 35.44 -26.69
CA GLY A 122 20.84 34.59 -27.69
C GLY A 122 20.06 33.43 -27.05
N ILE A 123 19.38 33.70 -25.94
CA ILE A 123 18.53 32.73 -25.22
C ILE A 123 17.11 32.84 -25.75
N GLU A 124 16.60 31.75 -26.29
CA GLU A 124 15.22 31.65 -26.74
C GLU A 124 14.32 31.06 -25.65
N PRO A 125 13.20 31.72 -25.30
CA PRO A 125 12.26 31.16 -24.31
C PRO A 125 11.61 29.87 -24.80
N PHE A 126 11.45 28.90 -23.90
CA PHE A 126 10.67 27.67 -24.10
C PHE A 126 9.34 27.78 -23.36
N GLU A 127 8.22 27.62 -24.06
CA GLU A 127 6.86 27.63 -23.45
C GLU A 127 6.37 26.24 -23.05
N LEU A 128 7.00 25.20 -23.61
CA LEU A 128 6.69 23.80 -23.28
C LEU A 128 7.98 23.02 -23.03
N VAL A 129 8.00 22.27 -21.96
CA VAL A 129 9.06 21.29 -21.62
C VAL A 129 8.42 19.94 -21.48
N VAL A 130 8.96 18.91 -22.15
CA VAL A 130 8.45 17.54 -22.14
C VAL A 130 9.59 16.63 -21.74
N VAL A 131 9.58 16.16 -20.50
CA VAL A 131 10.68 15.40 -19.93
C VAL A 131 10.12 14.31 -19.02
N ASN A 132 10.39 13.06 -19.36
CA ASN A 132 10.29 11.97 -18.38
C ASN A 132 11.70 11.50 -18.01
N LEU A 133 11.84 11.01 -16.79
CA LEU A 133 13.13 10.66 -16.21
C LEU A 133 13.58 9.26 -16.66
N TYR A 134 14.85 8.96 -16.47
CA TYR A 134 15.37 7.61 -16.65
C TYR A 134 14.65 6.65 -15.69
N PRO A 135 14.37 5.40 -16.12
CA PRO A 135 13.61 4.44 -15.32
C PRO A 135 14.48 3.81 -14.22
N PHE A 136 14.93 4.63 -13.26
CA PHE A 136 15.81 4.20 -12.16
C PHE A 136 15.22 3.00 -11.41
N GLU A 137 13.92 3.08 -11.04
CA GLU A 137 13.24 1.99 -10.33
C GLU A 137 13.23 0.68 -11.13
N ALA A 138 12.95 0.74 -12.44
CA ALA A 138 13.01 -0.44 -13.30
C ALA A 138 14.44 -0.96 -13.50
N THR A 139 15.44 -0.10 -13.38
CA THR A 139 16.84 -0.50 -13.45
C THR A 139 17.26 -1.26 -12.21
N ILE A 140 16.98 -0.74 -11.02
CA ILE A 140 17.35 -1.41 -9.75
C ILE A 140 16.52 -2.66 -9.45
N ALA A 141 15.36 -2.84 -10.09
CA ALA A 141 14.56 -4.06 -9.99
C ALA A 141 15.15 -5.27 -10.73
N LYS A 142 16.17 -5.08 -11.58
CA LYS A 142 16.81 -6.19 -12.31
C LYS A 142 17.66 -7.02 -11.35
N PRO A 143 17.54 -8.36 -11.32
CA PRO A 143 18.26 -9.20 -10.37
C PRO A 143 19.79 -9.13 -10.46
N SER A 144 20.33 -8.71 -11.61
CA SER A 144 21.77 -8.66 -11.89
C SER A 144 22.33 -7.24 -12.01
N VAL A 145 21.60 -6.21 -11.59
CA VAL A 145 22.08 -4.83 -11.66
C VAL A 145 23.28 -4.64 -10.71
N THR A 146 24.33 -4.02 -11.22
CA THR A 146 25.46 -3.60 -10.39
C THR A 146 25.21 -2.20 -9.82
N ASP A 147 25.88 -1.88 -8.68
CA ASP A 147 25.80 -0.55 -8.07
C ASP A 147 26.24 0.55 -9.06
N ALA A 148 27.29 0.30 -9.84
CA ALA A 148 27.75 1.23 -10.88
C ALA A 148 26.69 1.49 -11.97
N GLU A 149 25.94 0.46 -12.40
CA GLU A 149 24.84 0.61 -13.35
C GLU A 149 23.66 1.35 -12.74
N ALA A 150 23.34 1.10 -11.47
CA ALA A 150 22.30 1.83 -10.75
C ALA A 150 22.64 3.32 -10.67
N ILE A 151 23.86 3.66 -10.25
CA ILE A 151 24.35 5.04 -10.13
C ILE A 151 24.35 5.74 -11.49
N GLU A 152 24.80 5.09 -12.58
CA GLU A 152 24.83 5.68 -13.92
C GLU A 152 23.41 5.97 -14.47
N ASN A 153 22.40 5.28 -13.97
CA ASN A 153 21.00 5.52 -14.32
C ASN A 153 20.30 6.60 -13.47
N ILE A 154 21.04 7.29 -12.58
CA ILE A 154 20.51 8.47 -11.88
C ILE A 154 20.49 9.65 -12.87
N ASP A 155 19.29 10.10 -13.22
CA ASP A 155 19.11 11.25 -14.12
C ASP A 155 19.34 12.56 -13.38
N ILE A 156 20.27 13.38 -13.88
CA ILE A 156 20.56 14.72 -13.36
C ILE A 156 19.91 15.80 -14.24
N GLY A 157 20.05 15.69 -15.55
CA GLY A 157 19.58 16.68 -16.51
C GLY A 157 18.07 16.78 -16.58
N GLY A 158 17.37 15.63 -16.55
CA GLY A 158 15.91 15.58 -16.55
C GLY A 158 15.28 16.28 -15.36
N PRO A 159 15.58 15.91 -14.12
CA PRO A 159 15.04 16.56 -12.93
C PRO A 159 15.31 18.06 -12.86
N THR A 160 16.47 18.53 -13.32
CA THR A 160 16.77 19.98 -13.34
C THR A 160 15.87 20.74 -14.30
N MET A 161 15.62 20.20 -15.51
CA MET A 161 14.69 20.80 -16.48
C MET A 161 13.24 20.77 -15.97
N VAL A 162 12.81 19.64 -15.41
CA VAL A 162 11.47 19.47 -14.82
C VAL A 162 11.22 20.50 -13.73
N ARG A 163 12.14 20.62 -12.77
CA ARG A 163 12.02 21.56 -11.65
C ARG A 163 12.09 23.02 -12.10
N ALA A 164 12.95 23.35 -13.08
CA ALA A 164 13.04 24.69 -13.65
C ALA A 164 11.71 25.10 -14.32
N ALA A 165 11.15 24.25 -15.16
CA ALA A 165 9.87 24.51 -15.83
C ALA A 165 8.71 24.60 -14.84
N ALA A 166 8.63 23.67 -13.88
CA ALA A 166 7.62 23.69 -12.82
C ALA A 166 7.67 24.98 -11.97
N LYS A 167 8.88 25.44 -11.60
CA LYS A 167 9.07 26.72 -10.91
C LYS A 167 8.53 27.88 -11.73
N ASN A 168 8.77 27.87 -13.05
CA ASN A 168 8.38 28.95 -13.96
C ASN A 168 7.01 28.69 -14.64
N HIS A 169 6.13 27.93 -14.00
CA HIS A 169 4.80 27.55 -14.54
C HIS A 169 3.93 28.73 -14.95
N ARG A 170 4.22 29.94 -14.52
CA ARG A 170 3.54 31.14 -15.00
C ARG A 170 3.68 31.28 -16.50
N PHE A 171 4.79 30.83 -17.08
CA PHE A 171 5.13 30.98 -18.49
C PHE A 171 5.38 29.67 -19.23
N VAL A 172 5.63 28.57 -18.51
CA VAL A 172 6.06 27.28 -19.08
C VAL A 172 5.15 26.16 -18.65
N GLY A 173 4.69 25.34 -19.62
CA GLY A 173 4.08 24.05 -19.36
C GLY A 173 5.16 22.97 -19.20
N ILE A 174 4.99 22.07 -18.24
CA ILE A 174 5.88 20.92 -18.02
C ILE A 174 5.09 19.61 -18.07
N VAL A 175 5.44 18.74 -19.01
CA VAL A 175 4.83 17.43 -19.22
C VAL A 175 5.83 16.37 -18.79
N THR A 176 5.42 15.46 -17.89
CA THR A 176 6.31 14.44 -17.32
C THR A 176 5.90 13.00 -17.66
N ASN A 177 4.73 12.80 -18.26
CA ASN A 177 4.26 11.48 -18.67
C ASN A 177 3.33 11.52 -19.88
N ALA A 178 3.19 10.39 -20.57
CA ALA A 178 2.40 10.29 -21.79
C ALA A 178 0.89 10.56 -21.59
N GLY A 179 0.35 10.29 -20.39
CA GLY A 179 -1.06 10.57 -20.08
C GLY A 179 -1.43 12.06 -20.14
N GLN A 180 -0.44 12.94 -20.09
CA GLN A 180 -0.62 14.39 -20.19
C GLN A 180 -0.59 14.91 -21.64
N TYR A 181 -0.22 14.08 -22.64
CA TYR A 181 -0.06 14.53 -24.04
C TYR A 181 -1.37 15.01 -24.66
N ALA A 182 -2.42 14.20 -24.55
CA ALA A 182 -3.69 14.53 -25.19
C ALA A 182 -4.30 15.86 -24.70
N PRO A 183 -4.51 16.10 -23.38
CA PRO A 183 -5.10 17.36 -22.91
C PRO A 183 -4.20 18.59 -23.18
N VAL A 184 -2.87 18.42 -23.17
CA VAL A 184 -1.93 19.49 -23.49
C VAL A 184 -2.00 19.84 -24.97
N LEU A 185 -1.98 18.84 -25.86
CA LEU A 185 -2.08 19.06 -27.31
C LEU A 185 -3.41 19.69 -27.69
N GLU A 186 -4.51 19.25 -27.10
CA GLU A 186 -5.84 19.82 -27.34
C GLU A 186 -5.89 21.32 -27.04
N GLN A 187 -5.38 21.76 -25.87
CA GLN A 187 -5.34 23.19 -25.53
C GLN A 187 -4.47 23.99 -26.50
N ILE A 188 -3.31 23.46 -26.88
CA ILE A 188 -2.41 24.15 -27.84
C ILE A 188 -3.07 24.28 -29.22
N GLN A 189 -3.74 23.24 -29.69
CA GLN A 189 -4.44 23.27 -30.99
C GLN A 189 -5.62 24.23 -31.00
N GLN A 190 -6.37 24.32 -29.89
CA GLN A 190 -7.54 25.20 -29.79
C GLN A 190 -7.17 26.67 -29.56
N ASN A 191 -6.14 26.94 -28.75
CA ASN A 191 -5.88 28.28 -28.24
C ASN A 191 -4.46 28.80 -28.59
N GLY A 192 -3.59 27.97 -29.14
CA GLY A 192 -2.17 28.27 -29.32
C GLY A 192 -1.37 28.39 -28.02
N ALA A 193 -2.00 28.13 -26.87
CA ALA A 193 -1.46 28.37 -25.52
C ALA A 193 -1.98 27.35 -24.51
N LEU A 194 -1.29 27.21 -23.40
CA LEU A 194 -1.78 26.49 -22.22
C LEU A 194 -2.33 27.48 -21.19
N SER A 195 -3.47 27.20 -20.61
CA SER A 195 -4.03 28.01 -19.53
C SER A 195 -3.14 27.97 -18.29
N LEU A 196 -3.15 29.04 -17.49
CA LEU A 196 -2.43 29.08 -16.22
C LEU A 196 -2.85 27.92 -15.29
N GLN A 197 -4.14 27.57 -15.29
CA GLN A 197 -4.64 26.45 -14.50
C GLN A 197 -3.99 25.13 -14.92
N MET A 198 -3.89 24.86 -16.22
CA MET A 198 -3.21 23.65 -16.75
C MET A 198 -1.74 23.67 -16.35
N ARG A 199 -1.02 24.78 -16.56
CA ARG A 199 0.41 24.89 -16.22
C ARG A 199 0.64 24.67 -14.72
N ARG A 200 -0.23 25.17 -13.83
CA ARG A 200 -0.15 24.92 -12.38
C ARG A 200 -0.37 23.45 -12.03
N SER A 201 -1.35 22.80 -12.67
CA SER A 201 -1.58 21.36 -12.47
C SER A 201 -0.37 20.54 -12.90
N LEU A 202 0.16 20.79 -14.09
CA LEU A 202 1.36 20.14 -14.60
C LEU A 202 2.58 20.38 -13.69
N ALA A 203 2.75 21.59 -13.15
CA ALA A 203 3.83 21.90 -12.22
C ALA A 203 3.71 21.15 -10.88
N ARG A 204 2.51 21.02 -10.33
CA ARG A 204 2.25 20.18 -9.15
C ARG A 204 2.68 18.74 -9.41
N ASP A 205 2.22 18.17 -10.55
CA ASP A 205 2.51 16.79 -10.93
C ASP A 205 4.01 16.58 -11.19
N ALA A 206 4.69 17.57 -11.78
CA ALA A 206 6.12 17.56 -12.01
C ALA A 206 6.94 17.56 -10.71
N PHE A 207 6.57 18.36 -9.70
CA PHE A 207 7.22 18.32 -8.39
C PHE A 207 6.96 17.00 -7.67
N ALA A 208 5.75 16.44 -7.75
CA ALA A 208 5.44 15.13 -7.21
C ALA A 208 6.29 14.02 -7.88
N HIS A 209 6.47 14.11 -9.21
CA HIS A 209 7.29 13.17 -9.98
C HIS A 209 8.77 13.21 -9.56
N THR A 210 9.38 14.38 -9.42
CA THR A 210 10.77 14.48 -8.96
C THR A 210 10.93 14.06 -7.50
N ALA A 211 9.97 14.36 -6.63
CA ALA A 211 10.00 13.92 -5.23
C ALA A 211 9.93 12.38 -5.11
N SER A 212 9.09 11.72 -5.94
CA SER A 212 9.03 10.25 -6.00
C SER A 212 10.34 9.65 -6.50
N TYR A 213 10.95 10.27 -7.52
CA TYR A 213 12.22 9.85 -8.08
C TYR A 213 13.36 9.93 -7.06
N ASP A 214 13.49 11.06 -6.37
CA ASP A 214 14.52 11.26 -5.33
C ASP A 214 14.29 10.31 -4.13
N ALA A 215 13.03 10.06 -3.75
CA ALA A 215 12.71 9.10 -2.70
C ALA A 215 13.16 7.67 -3.06
N ALA A 216 13.05 7.28 -4.32
CA ALA A 216 13.52 5.98 -4.80
C ALA A 216 15.04 5.85 -4.72
N ILE A 217 15.77 6.90 -5.11
CA ILE A 217 17.23 6.94 -5.04
C ILE A 217 17.70 6.91 -3.57
N ALA A 218 17.09 7.72 -2.70
CA ALA A 218 17.42 7.77 -1.29
C ALA A 218 17.23 6.41 -0.60
N ARG A 219 16.16 5.68 -0.95
CA ARG A 219 15.91 4.32 -0.45
C ARG A 219 16.97 3.35 -0.93
N TYR A 220 17.34 3.40 -2.22
CA TYR A 220 18.38 2.54 -2.78
C TYR A 220 19.69 2.65 -1.99
N PHE A 221 20.16 3.88 -1.72
CA PHE A 221 21.36 4.07 -0.91
C PHE A 221 21.20 3.59 0.53
N ALA A 222 20.05 3.83 1.16
CA ALA A 222 19.79 3.36 2.53
C ALA A 222 19.85 1.83 2.65
N GLU A 223 19.36 1.10 1.64
CA GLU A 223 19.37 -0.37 1.59
C GLU A 223 20.79 -0.94 1.35
N HIS A 224 21.64 -0.24 0.58
CA HIS A 224 22.97 -0.72 0.19
C HIS A 224 24.09 -0.36 1.19
N ASP A 225 23.95 0.75 1.91
CA ASP A 225 25.00 1.23 2.81
C ASP A 225 25.03 0.52 4.18
N GLY A 226 24.17 -0.49 4.41
CA GLY A 226 24.01 -1.10 5.73
C GLY A 226 23.66 -0.07 6.80
N ALA A 227 22.92 0.97 6.39
CA ALA A 227 22.56 2.10 7.22
C ALA A 227 21.78 1.66 8.47
N ALA A 228 21.74 2.53 9.48
CA ALA A 228 20.96 2.34 10.69
C ALA A 228 19.56 1.79 10.36
N VAL A 229 19.06 0.87 11.18
CA VAL A 229 17.73 0.24 11.04
C VAL A 229 16.64 1.29 10.78
N PHE A 230 16.78 2.50 11.35
CA PHE A 230 15.88 3.62 11.13
C PHE A 230 16.64 4.80 10.51
N PRO A 231 16.35 5.21 9.27
CA PRO A 231 17.00 6.34 8.61
C PRO A 231 16.58 7.68 9.24
N ASN A 232 17.44 8.70 9.13
CA ASN A 232 17.15 10.04 9.64
C ASN A 232 15.91 10.69 8.98
N THR A 233 15.59 10.29 7.75
CA THR A 233 14.43 10.79 7.00
C THR A 233 13.78 9.63 6.27
N ILE A 234 12.45 9.53 6.39
CA ILE A 234 11.66 8.55 5.64
C ILE A 234 10.96 9.28 4.50
N SER A 235 11.17 8.81 3.29
CA SER A 235 10.48 9.27 2.10
C SER A 235 9.73 8.09 1.47
N SER A 236 8.42 8.23 1.30
CA SER A 236 7.58 7.24 0.63
C SER A 236 6.73 7.94 -0.43
N ALA A 237 6.72 7.39 -1.62
CA ALA A 237 5.92 7.89 -2.73
C ALA A 237 4.88 6.84 -3.12
N LEU A 238 3.64 7.08 -2.74
CA LEU A 238 2.49 6.28 -3.12
C LEU A 238 1.75 6.94 -4.28
N LYS A 239 1.30 6.15 -5.25
CA LYS A 239 0.50 6.62 -6.39
C LYS A 239 -0.98 6.38 -6.14
N LEU A 240 -1.82 7.38 -6.46
CA LEU A 240 -3.27 7.24 -6.42
C LEU A 240 -3.69 6.13 -7.40
N SER A 241 -4.35 5.11 -6.88
CA SER A 241 -4.95 4.03 -7.67
C SER A 241 -6.41 4.35 -8.00
N SER A 242 -7.20 4.68 -6.98
CA SER A 242 -8.62 5.02 -7.16
C SER A 242 -9.15 5.89 -6.01
N GLU A 243 -10.14 6.72 -6.31
CA GLU A 243 -10.99 7.31 -5.29
C GLU A 243 -12.04 6.28 -4.86
N LEU A 244 -12.29 6.19 -3.55
CA LEU A 244 -13.31 5.30 -2.99
C LEU A 244 -14.60 6.09 -2.72
N ARG A 245 -15.73 5.40 -2.73
CA ARG A 245 -17.04 6.05 -2.50
C ARG A 245 -17.09 6.81 -1.18
N TYR A 246 -16.47 6.28 -0.12
CA TYR A 246 -16.32 6.86 1.22
C TYR A 246 -15.27 6.07 2.02
N GLY A 247 -14.86 6.59 3.17
CA GLY A 247 -13.94 5.93 4.10
C GLY A 247 -14.62 4.87 4.96
N GLU A 248 -14.21 4.74 6.22
CA GLU A 248 -14.89 3.84 7.17
C GLU A 248 -16.37 4.20 7.32
N ASN A 249 -16.67 5.51 7.25
CA ASN A 249 -18.01 6.03 7.38
C ASN A 249 -18.42 6.86 6.16
N PRO A 250 -19.74 6.93 5.82
CA PRO A 250 -20.23 7.58 4.60
C PRO A 250 -19.88 9.07 4.45
N HIS A 251 -19.61 9.77 5.53
CA HIS A 251 -19.24 11.20 5.51
C HIS A 251 -17.74 11.45 5.28
N GLN A 252 -16.91 10.40 5.29
CA GLN A 252 -15.45 10.48 5.12
C GLN A 252 -15.09 10.24 3.67
N ARG A 253 -14.27 11.12 3.09
CA ARG A 253 -13.68 10.89 1.77
C ARG A 253 -12.50 9.94 1.92
N ALA A 254 -12.29 9.08 0.93
CA ALA A 254 -11.20 8.11 0.91
C ALA A 254 -10.67 7.87 -0.50
N ALA A 255 -9.44 7.38 -0.56
CA ALA A 255 -8.79 6.96 -1.78
C ALA A 255 -7.81 5.83 -1.47
N LEU A 256 -7.59 4.96 -2.45
CA LEU A 256 -6.58 3.92 -2.43
C LEU A 256 -5.31 4.43 -3.12
N TYR A 257 -4.19 4.31 -2.44
CA TYR A 257 -2.85 4.56 -2.97
C TYR A 257 -2.06 3.27 -2.99
N VAL A 258 -1.21 3.10 -3.99
CA VAL A 258 -0.36 1.92 -4.18
C VAL A 258 1.11 2.30 -4.11
N ASP A 259 1.94 1.42 -3.56
CA ASP A 259 3.39 1.50 -3.72
C ASP A 259 3.75 0.91 -5.10
N PRO A 260 4.26 1.70 -6.05
CA PRO A 260 4.58 1.20 -7.38
C PRO A 260 5.74 0.20 -7.41
N LYS A 261 6.45 0.03 -6.30
CA LYS A 261 7.57 -0.92 -6.17
C LYS A 261 7.16 -2.25 -5.58
N TYR A 262 5.99 -2.32 -4.95
CA TYR A 262 5.51 -3.57 -4.39
C TYR A 262 4.96 -4.45 -5.51
N ASP A 263 5.63 -5.54 -5.79
CA ASP A 263 5.30 -6.54 -6.83
C ASP A 263 4.75 -7.85 -6.25
N GLY A 264 4.69 -7.94 -4.92
CA GLY A 264 4.16 -9.11 -4.22
C GLY A 264 2.64 -9.21 -4.20
N PRO A 265 2.11 -10.38 -3.79
CA PRO A 265 0.68 -10.59 -3.58
C PRO A 265 0.11 -9.66 -2.51
N SER A 266 -0.90 -8.86 -2.83
CA SER A 266 -1.56 -7.95 -1.89
C SER A 266 -3.02 -7.69 -2.24
N ALA A 267 -3.79 -7.23 -1.27
CA ALA A 267 -5.16 -6.77 -1.50
C ALA A 267 -5.23 -5.54 -2.42
N VAL A 268 -4.15 -4.75 -2.45
CA VAL A 268 -4.05 -3.50 -3.22
C VAL A 268 -3.78 -3.77 -4.70
N SER A 269 -2.95 -4.77 -5.02
CA SER A 269 -2.60 -5.16 -6.40
C SER A 269 -3.49 -6.26 -6.98
N ALA A 270 -4.37 -6.86 -6.16
CA ALA A 270 -5.23 -7.97 -6.58
C ALA A 270 -6.20 -7.56 -7.69
N ARG A 271 -6.36 -8.45 -8.66
CA ARG A 271 -7.34 -8.32 -9.74
C ARG A 271 -8.72 -8.74 -9.26
N GLN A 272 -9.67 -7.83 -9.30
CA GLN A 272 -11.07 -8.16 -9.01
C GLN A 272 -11.71 -8.89 -10.20
N LEU A 273 -12.16 -10.12 -9.98
CA LEU A 273 -12.76 -10.98 -11.01
C LEU A 273 -14.28 -10.86 -11.06
N ASN A 274 -14.93 -10.52 -9.94
CA ASN A 274 -16.38 -10.44 -9.83
C ASN A 274 -16.80 -9.45 -8.73
N GLY A 275 -18.05 -9.01 -8.78
CA GLY A 275 -18.75 -8.33 -7.70
C GLY A 275 -18.75 -6.81 -7.79
N LYS A 276 -19.29 -6.20 -6.73
CA LYS A 276 -19.38 -4.74 -6.59
C LYS A 276 -17.99 -4.13 -6.35
N GLU A 277 -17.89 -2.81 -6.56
CA GLU A 277 -16.72 -2.04 -6.16
C GLU A 277 -16.33 -2.29 -4.71
N LEU A 278 -15.02 -2.29 -4.45
CA LEU A 278 -14.47 -2.41 -3.12
C LEU A 278 -14.75 -1.13 -2.31
N SER A 279 -15.12 -1.31 -1.06
CA SER A 279 -15.17 -0.22 -0.09
C SER A 279 -13.84 -0.15 0.69
N TYR A 280 -13.62 0.96 1.38
CA TYR A 280 -12.50 1.12 2.31
C TYR A 280 -12.43 -0.05 3.31
N ASN A 281 -13.56 -0.41 3.94
CA ASN A 281 -13.62 -1.52 4.90
C ASN A 281 -13.35 -2.89 4.25
N ASN A 282 -13.81 -3.10 3.01
CA ASN A 282 -13.47 -4.36 2.31
C ASN A 282 -11.96 -4.49 2.09
N ILE A 283 -11.27 -3.42 1.70
CA ILE A 283 -9.82 -3.45 1.47
C ILE A 283 -9.06 -3.74 2.78
N LEU A 284 -9.46 -3.12 3.89
CA LEU A 284 -8.86 -3.38 5.20
C LEU A 284 -9.03 -4.84 5.64
N ASP A 285 -10.26 -5.37 5.51
CA ASP A 285 -10.54 -6.75 5.91
C ASP A 285 -9.87 -7.76 4.98
N LEU A 286 -9.80 -7.49 3.67
CA LEU A 286 -9.09 -8.33 2.69
C LEU A 286 -7.59 -8.39 2.96
N ASP A 287 -6.96 -7.26 3.27
CA ASP A 287 -5.54 -7.19 3.60
C ASP A 287 -5.22 -7.97 4.88
N ALA A 288 -6.04 -7.78 5.91
CA ALA A 288 -5.90 -8.53 7.17
C ALA A 288 -6.14 -10.03 6.98
N ALA A 289 -7.13 -10.44 6.16
CA ALA A 289 -7.44 -11.83 5.87
C ALA A 289 -6.29 -12.51 5.10
N LEU A 290 -5.76 -11.84 4.09
CA LEU A 290 -4.63 -12.32 3.30
C LEU A 290 -3.38 -12.47 4.17
N THR A 291 -3.05 -11.45 4.97
CA THR A 291 -1.91 -11.46 5.88
C THR A 291 -1.99 -12.62 6.87
N MET A 292 -3.17 -12.89 7.43
CA MET A 292 -3.40 -13.97 8.37
C MET A 292 -3.30 -15.35 7.70
N ALA A 293 -3.93 -15.53 6.54
CA ALA A 293 -3.89 -16.81 5.84
C ALA A 293 -2.49 -17.21 5.38
N ARG A 294 -1.70 -16.23 4.91
CA ARG A 294 -0.31 -16.46 4.44
C ARG A 294 0.71 -16.67 5.56
N SER A 295 0.33 -16.56 6.82
CA SER A 295 1.19 -16.88 7.96
C SER A 295 1.42 -18.38 8.15
N PHE A 296 0.75 -19.22 7.38
CA PHE A 296 0.82 -20.67 7.46
C PHE A 296 1.38 -21.27 6.17
N ASP A 297 2.24 -22.29 6.31
CA ASP A 297 2.82 -23.02 5.18
C ASP A 297 1.85 -24.07 4.59
N ARG A 298 0.93 -24.59 5.40
CA ARG A 298 -0.10 -25.55 4.99
C ARG A 298 -1.34 -24.81 4.47
N PRO A 299 -2.25 -25.49 3.72
CA PRO A 299 -3.50 -24.89 3.27
C PRO A 299 -4.29 -24.26 4.43
N ALA A 300 -4.52 -22.95 4.33
CA ALA A 300 -5.10 -22.14 5.40
C ALA A 300 -6.16 -21.18 4.91
N VAL A 301 -7.16 -20.94 5.76
CA VAL A 301 -8.17 -19.89 5.60
C VAL A 301 -8.20 -19.00 6.83
N ALA A 302 -8.41 -17.70 6.61
CA ALA A 302 -8.81 -16.73 7.61
C ALA A 302 -10.17 -16.16 7.26
N VAL A 303 -11.09 -16.15 8.21
CA VAL A 303 -12.47 -15.64 8.08
C VAL A 303 -12.61 -14.45 9.00
N LEU A 304 -12.74 -13.26 8.42
CA LEU A 304 -12.67 -11.98 9.13
C LEU A 304 -13.99 -11.23 9.12
N LYS A 305 -14.19 -10.48 10.19
CA LYS A 305 -15.24 -9.48 10.30
C LYS A 305 -14.73 -8.30 11.13
N HIS A 306 -14.73 -7.09 10.53
CA HIS A 306 -14.24 -5.86 11.19
C HIS A 306 -12.81 -5.99 11.71
N ASN A 307 -11.91 -6.46 10.84
CA ASN A 307 -10.47 -6.64 11.11
C ASN A 307 -10.12 -7.63 12.24
N ASN A 308 -11.07 -8.44 12.69
CA ASN A 308 -10.81 -9.51 13.64
C ASN A 308 -11.21 -10.85 13.04
N PRO A 309 -10.47 -11.93 13.30
CA PRO A 309 -10.88 -13.26 12.88
C PRO A 309 -12.11 -13.71 13.69
N CYS A 310 -13.10 -14.24 13.00
CA CYS A 310 -14.19 -14.99 13.61
C CYS A 310 -14.07 -16.49 13.31
N GLY A 311 -13.17 -16.86 12.40
CA GLY A 311 -12.79 -18.23 12.10
C GLY A 311 -11.44 -18.24 11.41
N ALA A 312 -10.73 -19.34 11.57
CA ALA A 312 -9.52 -19.66 10.81
C ALA A 312 -9.26 -21.16 10.94
N ALA A 313 -8.61 -21.75 9.96
CA ALA A 313 -8.19 -23.13 10.06
C ALA A 313 -7.02 -23.44 9.13
N VAL A 314 -6.27 -24.47 9.52
CA VAL A 314 -5.29 -25.17 8.70
C VAL A 314 -5.75 -26.61 8.50
N ALA A 315 -5.56 -27.15 7.30
CA ALA A 315 -5.91 -28.53 6.99
C ALA A 315 -5.01 -29.12 5.89
N GLU A 316 -5.26 -30.38 5.51
CA GLU A 316 -4.51 -31.02 4.42
C GLU A 316 -4.95 -30.50 3.04
N THR A 317 -6.19 -30.03 2.91
CA THR A 317 -6.73 -29.44 1.68
C THR A 317 -7.32 -28.07 1.96
N ILE A 318 -7.35 -27.21 0.92
CA ILE A 318 -7.94 -25.88 1.07
C ILE A 318 -9.46 -25.95 1.30
N SER A 319 -10.13 -26.91 0.71
CA SER A 319 -11.57 -27.11 0.90
C SER A 319 -11.93 -27.50 2.35
N GLU A 320 -11.10 -28.33 2.98
CA GLU A 320 -11.27 -28.66 4.39
C GLU A 320 -10.96 -27.46 5.29
N ALA A 321 -9.88 -26.71 5.01
CA ALA A 321 -9.57 -25.49 5.75
C ALA A 321 -10.72 -24.49 5.67
N VAL A 322 -11.26 -24.23 4.46
CA VAL A 322 -12.41 -23.32 4.26
C VAL A 322 -13.63 -23.78 5.06
N ARG A 323 -13.96 -25.07 5.02
CA ARG A 323 -15.08 -25.61 5.79
C ARG A 323 -14.89 -25.39 7.30
N LYS A 324 -13.75 -25.83 7.85
CA LYS A 324 -13.41 -25.65 9.27
C LYS A 324 -13.44 -24.16 9.68
N GLY A 325 -12.82 -23.28 8.89
CA GLY A 325 -12.79 -21.86 9.20
C GLY A 325 -14.17 -21.21 9.27
N MET A 326 -15.10 -21.59 8.38
CA MET A 326 -16.49 -21.12 8.41
C MET A 326 -17.30 -21.71 9.57
N GLU A 327 -16.97 -22.91 10.01
CA GLU A 327 -17.62 -23.60 11.14
C GLU A 327 -17.10 -23.14 12.51
N GLY A 328 -15.99 -22.39 12.56
CA GLY A 328 -15.39 -21.88 13.79
C GLY A 328 -16.31 -20.98 14.63
N ASP A 329 -16.99 -20.02 14.04
CA ASP A 329 -18.10 -19.22 14.59
C ASP A 329 -19.11 -18.95 13.47
N PRO A 330 -20.04 -19.89 13.19
CA PRO A 330 -20.97 -19.79 12.06
C PRO A 330 -21.83 -18.52 12.09
N LEU A 331 -22.12 -18.01 13.28
CA LEU A 331 -22.92 -16.80 13.45
C LEU A 331 -22.15 -15.55 12.95
N SER A 332 -20.89 -15.42 13.33
CA SER A 332 -20.05 -14.30 12.91
C SER A 332 -19.54 -14.45 11.47
N ALA A 333 -19.36 -15.68 10.98
CA ALA A 333 -18.91 -15.98 9.63
C ALA A 333 -19.92 -15.55 8.54
N PHE A 334 -21.20 -15.36 8.89
CA PHE A 334 -22.19 -14.85 7.95
C PHE A 334 -21.86 -13.42 7.51
N GLY A 335 -21.59 -13.22 6.22
CA GLY A 335 -21.18 -11.93 5.63
C GLY A 335 -19.75 -11.54 5.98
N SER A 336 -18.87 -12.52 6.17
CA SER A 336 -17.44 -12.32 6.40
C SER A 336 -16.63 -12.13 5.12
N ILE A 337 -15.37 -11.81 5.31
CA ILE A 337 -14.34 -11.74 4.28
C ILE A 337 -13.35 -12.87 4.49
N LEU A 338 -13.03 -13.58 3.42
CA LEU A 338 -12.13 -14.74 3.45
C LEU A 338 -10.80 -14.40 2.78
N GLY A 339 -9.69 -14.75 3.43
CA GLY A 339 -8.38 -14.88 2.84
C GLY A 339 -7.94 -16.32 2.81
N VAL A 340 -7.41 -16.80 1.71
CA VAL A 340 -6.84 -18.15 1.58
C VAL A 340 -5.44 -18.10 0.99
N ASN A 341 -4.57 -19.03 1.39
CA ASN A 341 -3.18 -19.06 0.94
C ASN A 341 -2.92 -20.05 -0.19
N ARG A 342 -3.95 -20.72 -0.70
CA ARG A 342 -3.90 -21.65 -1.83
C ARG A 342 -5.00 -21.31 -2.83
N ARG A 343 -4.86 -21.83 -4.04
CA ARG A 343 -5.88 -21.74 -5.08
C ARG A 343 -7.23 -22.26 -4.56
N VAL A 344 -8.29 -21.47 -4.74
CA VAL A 344 -9.65 -21.89 -4.43
C VAL A 344 -10.10 -22.95 -5.43
N ASP A 345 -10.38 -24.13 -4.96
CA ASP A 345 -10.81 -25.28 -5.76
C ASP A 345 -12.34 -25.39 -5.86
N GLU A 346 -12.81 -26.30 -6.71
CA GLU A 346 -14.23 -26.59 -6.90
C GLU A 346 -14.93 -27.02 -5.62
N ALA A 347 -14.27 -27.82 -4.76
CA ALA A 347 -14.83 -28.32 -3.51
C ALA A 347 -15.07 -27.17 -2.50
N SER A 348 -14.11 -26.23 -2.39
CA SER A 348 -14.27 -25.00 -1.59
C SER A 348 -15.45 -24.17 -2.08
N ALA A 349 -15.56 -23.98 -3.40
CA ALA A 349 -16.65 -23.20 -3.99
C ALA A 349 -18.01 -23.84 -3.76
N ASN A 350 -18.13 -25.16 -3.93
CA ASN A 350 -19.36 -25.91 -3.64
C ASN A 350 -19.78 -25.80 -2.20
N TYR A 351 -18.85 -25.85 -1.24
CA TYR A 351 -19.15 -25.64 0.17
C TYR A 351 -19.69 -24.22 0.42
N LEU A 352 -18.98 -23.18 -0.05
CA LEU A 352 -19.36 -21.77 0.14
C LEU A 352 -20.69 -21.42 -0.54
N ALA A 353 -21.04 -22.09 -1.63
CA ALA A 353 -22.29 -21.87 -2.36
C ALA A 353 -23.54 -22.50 -1.68
N GLN A 354 -23.37 -23.23 -0.59
CA GLN A 354 -24.48 -23.89 0.13
C GLN A 354 -25.51 -22.87 0.64
N PRO A 355 -26.80 -23.23 0.67
CA PRO A 355 -27.84 -22.40 1.27
C PRO A 355 -27.55 -22.09 2.76
N GLY A 356 -27.73 -20.81 3.12
CA GLY A 356 -27.49 -20.36 4.49
C GLY A 356 -26.11 -19.73 4.70
N LEU A 357 -25.16 -19.95 3.82
CA LEU A 357 -23.87 -19.26 3.83
C LEU A 357 -23.93 -17.97 3.03
N PHE A 358 -23.22 -16.96 3.52
CA PHE A 358 -23.01 -15.70 2.82
C PHE A 358 -21.57 -15.20 3.04
N VAL A 359 -20.88 -14.89 1.94
CA VAL A 359 -19.54 -14.35 1.92
C VAL A 359 -19.55 -13.01 1.18
N GLU A 360 -18.98 -11.98 1.78
CA GLU A 360 -18.92 -10.63 1.23
C GLU A 360 -17.79 -10.49 0.20
N ALA A 361 -16.61 -11.05 0.49
CA ALA A 361 -15.45 -11.04 -0.39
C ALA A 361 -14.50 -12.21 -0.11
N ILE A 362 -13.75 -12.62 -1.13
CA ILE A 362 -12.71 -13.65 -1.04
C ILE A 362 -11.45 -13.12 -1.73
N ILE A 363 -10.30 -13.20 -1.06
CA ILE A 363 -8.99 -12.98 -1.65
C ILE A 363 -8.19 -14.28 -1.63
N ALA A 364 -7.62 -14.61 -2.77
CA ALA A 364 -6.89 -15.86 -3.00
C ALA A 364 -5.72 -15.64 -3.96
N PRO A 365 -4.69 -16.52 -3.96
CA PRO A 365 -3.70 -16.54 -5.05
C PRO A 365 -4.38 -16.65 -6.42
N SER A 366 -5.27 -17.62 -6.57
CA SER A 366 -6.04 -17.87 -7.81
C SER A 366 -7.34 -18.64 -7.52
N PHE A 367 -8.18 -18.79 -8.54
CA PHE A 367 -9.40 -19.58 -8.52
C PHE A 367 -9.38 -20.61 -9.65
N SER A 368 -9.83 -21.84 -9.42
CA SER A 368 -10.05 -22.75 -10.51
C SER A 368 -11.21 -22.26 -11.39
N PRO A 369 -11.23 -22.57 -12.71
CA PRO A 369 -12.35 -22.20 -13.58
C PRO A 369 -13.71 -22.68 -13.05
N GLU A 370 -13.76 -23.87 -12.48
CA GLU A 370 -14.95 -24.48 -11.87
C GLU A 370 -15.37 -23.68 -10.63
N ALA A 371 -14.41 -23.34 -9.73
CA ALA A 371 -14.69 -22.55 -8.54
C ALA A 371 -15.24 -21.16 -8.90
N LEU A 372 -14.61 -20.50 -9.88
CA LEU A 372 -15.05 -19.19 -10.34
C LEU A 372 -16.47 -19.28 -10.90
N ASN A 373 -16.75 -20.27 -11.76
CA ASN A 373 -18.08 -20.47 -12.31
C ASN A 373 -19.12 -20.70 -11.21
N ILE A 374 -18.84 -21.56 -10.23
CA ILE A 374 -19.78 -21.83 -9.12
C ILE A 374 -20.05 -20.55 -8.32
N LEU A 375 -19.00 -19.85 -7.86
CA LEU A 375 -19.15 -18.67 -7.02
C LEU A 375 -19.85 -17.50 -7.71
N THR A 376 -19.77 -17.43 -9.04
CA THR A 376 -20.39 -16.36 -9.84
C THR A 376 -21.76 -16.70 -10.40
N THR A 377 -22.28 -17.92 -10.15
CA THR A 377 -23.58 -18.34 -10.72
C THR A 377 -24.52 -18.98 -9.71
N VAL A 378 -24.02 -19.76 -8.74
CA VAL A 378 -24.85 -20.62 -7.90
C VAL A 378 -25.41 -19.90 -6.65
N PRO A 379 -24.62 -19.25 -5.77
CA PRO A 379 -25.15 -18.69 -4.54
C PRO A 379 -26.00 -17.46 -4.79
N LYS A 380 -27.00 -17.21 -3.95
CA LYS A 380 -27.89 -16.02 -4.08
C LYS A 380 -27.13 -14.70 -4.11
N TRP A 381 -25.94 -14.65 -3.56
CA TRP A 381 -25.06 -13.48 -3.48
C TRP A 381 -24.04 -13.40 -4.63
N HIS A 382 -24.07 -14.30 -5.60
CA HIS A 382 -23.10 -14.44 -6.70
C HIS A 382 -22.76 -13.13 -7.44
N ALA A 383 -23.78 -12.29 -7.71
CA ALA A 383 -23.59 -11.04 -8.44
C ALA A 383 -22.84 -9.97 -7.62
N ASN A 384 -22.78 -10.11 -6.30
CA ASN A 384 -22.26 -9.08 -5.39
C ASN A 384 -20.92 -9.46 -4.75
N VAL A 385 -20.59 -10.74 -4.63
CA VAL A 385 -19.36 -11.21 -3.99
C VAL A 385 -18.13 -10.70 -4.72
N ARG A 386 -17.21 -10.11 -3.98
CA ARG A 386 -15.95 -9.65 -4.55
C ARG A 386 -14.95 -10.80 -4.52
N LEU A 387 -14.54 -11.22 -5.69
CA LEU A 387 -13.51 -12.25 -5.86
C LEU A 387 -12.22 -11.59 -6.33
N LEU A 388 -11.16 -11.69 -5.52
CA LEU A 388 -9.88 -11.03 -5.76
C LEU A 388 -8.78 -12.09 -5.95
N GLU A 389 -8.06 -11.98 -7.04
CA GLU A 389 -6.91 -12.80 -7.38
C GLU A 389 -5.62 -12.00 -7.22
N CYS A 390 -4.75 -12.41 -6.30
CA CYS A 390 -3.50 -11.70 -6.00
C CYS A 390 -2.24 -12.32 -6.63
N GLY A 391 -2.39 -13.40 -7.39
CA GLY A 391 -1.35 -14.03 -8.22
C GLY A 391 -0.76 -15.30 -7.63
N GLY A 392 -0.36 -16.21 -8.52
CA GLY A 392 0.19 -17.52 -8.17
C GLY A 392 -0.89 -18.56 -7.80
N ASP A 393 -0.44 -19.74 -7.35
CA ASP A 393 -1.32 -20.79 -6.83
C ASP A 393 -1.13 -21.01 -5.32
N GLU A 394 -0.04 -20.47 -4.79
CA GLU A 394 0.37 -20.58 -3.38
C GLU A 394 0.97 -19.27 -2.89
N LEU A 395 0.66 -18.89 -1.66
CA LEU A 395 1.25 -17.74 -0.98
C LEU A 395 2.22 -18.20 0.10
N THR A 396 3.37 -17.58 0.14
CA THR A 396 4.36 -17.72 1.20
C THR A 396 4.15 -16.66 2.29
N PRO A 397 4.67 -16.89 3.51
CA PRO A 397 4.69 -15.88 4.55
C PRO A 397 5.25 -14.55 4.06
N ALA A 398 4.76 -13.44 4.59
CA ALA A 398 5.26 -12.11 4.25
C ALA A 398 6.71 -11.96 4.72
N SER A 399 7.55 -11.33 3.91
CA SER A 399 8.85 -10.86 4.37
C SER A 399 8.67 -9.72 5.40
N ALA A 400 9.65 -9.59 6.30
CA ALA A 400 9.68 -8.47 7.24
C ALA A 400 9.59 -7.13 6.50
N SER A 401 8.68 -6.29 6.93
CA SER A 401 8.49 -4.93 6.40
C SER A 401 8.21 -4.00 7.57
N TRP A 402 8.33 -2.70 7.34
CA TRP A 402 7.96 -1.73 8.36
C TRP A 402 6.45 -1.51 8.42
N VAL A 403 5.95 -1.36 9.63
CA VAL A 403 4.60 -0.89 9.91
C VAL A 403 4.66 0.57 10.31
N VAL A 404 3.98 1.42 9.58
CA VAL A 404 3.88 2.87 9.85
C VAL A 404 2.52 3.17 10.45
N ARG A 405 2.50 3.80 11.63
CA ARG A 405 1.28 4.25 12.28
C ARG A 405 1.28 5.77 12.39
N ASN A 406 0.33 6.40 11.75
CA ASN A 406 0.17 7.84 11.79
C ASN A 406 -0.24 8.32 13.19
N LEU A 407 0.43 9.36 13.67
CA LEU A 407 0.11 10.09 14.89
C LEU A 407 -0.13 11.56 14.56
N THR A 408 -0.77 12.29 15.48
CA THR A 408 -0.86 13.74 15.35
C THR A 408 0.56 14.34 15.41
N GLY A 409 0.99 14.92 14.30
CA GLY A 409 2.30 15.56 14.19
C GLY A 409 3.46 14.62 13.85
N GLY A 410 3.23 13.34 13.59
CA GLY A 410 4.30 12.40 13.24
C GLY A 410 3.82 10.99 12.95
N ALA A 411 4.74 10.03 13.06
CA ALA A 411 4.46 8.61 12.88
C ALA A 411 5.32 7.75 13.82
N LEU A 412 4.80 6.58 14.18
CA LEU A 412 5.58 5.49 14.74
C LEU A 412 5.95 4.52 13.62
N LEU A 413 7.14 4.01 13.69
CA LEU A 413 7.70 3.01 12.78
C LEU A 413 8.20 1.83 13.59
N GLN A 414 7.86 0.63 13.18
CA GLN A 414 8.36 -0.62 13.78
C GLN A 414 8.45 -1.70 12.70
N ASP A 415 9.21 -2.76 13.01
CA ASP A 415 9.17 -3.96 12.19
C ASP A 415 7.82 -4.66 12.29
N ALA A 416 7.38 -5.29 11.20
CA ALA A 416 6.19 -6.12 11.22
C ALA A 416 6.45 -7.40 12.05
N ASP A 417 5.47 -7.80 12.84
CA ASP A 417 5.50 -9.03 13.64
C ASP A 417 5.11 -10.24 12.77
N VAL A 418 6.04 -10.69 11.94
CA VAL A 418 5.83 -11.75 10.94
C VAL A 418 6.68 -13.01 11.17
N GLU A 419 7.73 -12.92 11.96
CA GLU A 419 8.61 -14.04 12.24
C GLU A 419 7.95 -15.06 13.18
N ASN A 420 8.23 -16.34 12.95
CA ASN A 420 7.84 -17.38 13.88
C ASN A 420 8.81 -17.40 15.06
N ASP A 421 8.27 -17.57 16.27
CA ASP A 421 9.06 -17.74 17.47
C ASP A 421 9.79 -19.07 17.44
N PRO A 422 11.07 -19.12 17.83
CA PRO A 422 11.82 -20.36 17.92
C PRO A 422 11.23 -21.27 19.01
N GLU A 423 10.80 -22.46 18.65
CA GLU A 423 10.16 -23.41 19.59
C GLU A 423 11.14 -23.96 20.63
N GLU A 424 12.46 -23.87 20.39
CA GLU A 424 13.49 -24.21 21.37
C GLU A 424 13.46 -23.30 22.61
N ASP A 425 12.89 -22.11 22.51
CA ASP A 425 12.70 -21.20 23.64
C ASP A 425 11.44 -21.55 24.47
N TRP A 426 10.57 -22.41 23.95
CA TRP A 426 9.32 -22.78 24.62
C TRP A 426 9.55 -23.73 25.79
N ARG A 427 8.91 -23.47 26.91
CA ARG A 427 9.06 -24.26 28.13
C ARG A 427 7.73 -24.68 28.68
N VAL A 428 7.57 -25.96 28.92
CA VAL A 428 6.47 -26.50 29.74
C VAL A 428 6.74 -26.12 31.20
N VAL A 429 5.81 -25.41 31.84
CA VAL A 429 5.98 -24.88 33.20
C VAL A 429 5.04 -25.53 34.23
N THR A 430 4.13 -26.38 33.79
CA THR A 430 3.20 -27.13 34.63
C THR A 430 3.65 -28.57 34.79
N ASP A 431 3.10 -29.28 35.80
CA ASP A 431 3.35 -30.70 36.05
C ASP A 431 2.93 -31.59 34.89
N LYS A 432 1.84 -31.19 34.19
CA LYS A 432 1.33 -31.86 33.01
C LYS A 432 1.90 -31.21 31.75
N ALA A 433 2.48 -32.03 30.88
CA ALA A 433 2.88 -31.60 29.54
C ALA A 433 1.71 -31.71 28.54
N PRO A 434 1.67 -30.85 27.50
CA PRO A 434 0.73 -31.02 26.40
C PRO A 434 1.00 -32.32 25.63
N THR A 435 -0.06 -32.95 25.09
CA THR A 435 0.07 -34.05 24.12
C THR A 435 0.52 -33.50 22.75
N GLU A 436 0.97 -34.39 21.86
CA GLU A 436 1.34 -34.00 20.49
C GLU A 436 0.19 -33.33 19.72
N GLU A 437 -1.04 -33.79 19.96
CA GLU A 437 -2.24 -33.17 19.37
C GLU A 437 -2.46 -31.76 19.93
N GLN A 438 -2.38 -31.61 21.26
CA GLN A 438 -2.45 -30.29 21.89
C GLN A 438 -1.33 -29.36 21.44
N MET A 439 -0.12 -29.90 21.21
CA MET A 439 1.00 -29.10 20.68
C MET A 439 0.72 -28.56 19.27
N ARG A 440 0.10 -29.34 18.37
CA ARG A 440 -0.31 -28.84 17.04
C ARG A 440 -1.31 -27.69 17.18
N ASP A 441 -2.30 -27.86 18.04
CA ASP A 441 -3.29 -26.82 18.30
C ASP A 441 -2.68 -25.57 18.96
N LEU A 442 -1.73 -25.74 19.88
CA LEU A 442 -1.01 -24.62 20.52
C LEU A 442 -0.17 -23.83 19.53
N ARG A 443 0.54 -24.48 18.59
CA ARG A 443 1.27 -23.81 17.50
C ARG A 443 0.33 -22.99 16.63
N PHE A 444 -0.78 -23.59 16.22
CA PHE A 444 -1.80 -22.87 15.45
C PHE A 444 -2.38 -21.69 16.24
N ALA A 445 -2.75 -21.89 17.49
CA ALA A 445 -3.31 -20.85 18.35
C ALA A 445 -2.30 -19.70 18.57
N TRP A 446 -1.02 -20.03 18.77
CA TRP A 446 0.03 -19.05 18.94
C TRP A 446 0.24 -18.18 17.69
N SER A 447 0.25 -18.82 16.52
CA SER A 447 0.30 -18.10 15.24
C SER A 447 -0.94 -17.24 15.01
N MET A 448 -2.11 -17.63 15.53
CA MET A 448 -3.34 -16.87 15.37
C MET A 448 -3.45 -15.68 16.31
N VAL A 449 -2.99 -15.79 17.57
CA VAL A 449 -3.23 -14.76 18.58
C VAL A 449 -2.56 -13.43 18.24
N ARG A 450 -1.39 -13.44 17.56
CA ARG A 450 -0.69 -12.22 17.12
C ARG A 450 -1.48 -11.37 16.12
N HIS A 451 -2.47 -11.96 15.45
CA HIS A 451 -3.32 -11.25 14.49
C HIS A 451 -4.54 -10.61 15.15
N VAL A 452 -4.80 -10.87 16.42
CA VAL A 452 -5.98 -10.40 17.15
C VAL A 452 -5.63 -9.15 17.97
N LYS A 453 -6.55 -8.18 18.03
CA LYS A 453 -6.33 -6.95 18.81
C LYS A 453 -6.25 -7.26 20.31
N SER A 454 -5.22 -6.68 20.97
CA SER A 454 -4.94 -6.83 22.41
C SER A 454 -5.99 -6.14 23.31
N ASN A 455 -6.31 -6.66 24.50
CA ASN A 455 -5.94 -7.97 25.03
C ASN A 455 -6.60 -9.04 24.19
N ALA A 456 -5.80 -10.00 23.72
CA ALA A 456 -6.25 -11.05 22.81
C ALA A 456 -6.17 -12.44 23.43
N ILE A 457 -7.27 -13.18 23.32
CA ILE A 457 -7.36 -14.60 23.65
C ILE A 457 -7.99 -15.35 22.48
N VAL A 458 -7.38 -16.44 22.07
CA VAL A 458 -7.95 -17.35 21.07
C VAL A 458 -8.08 -18.75 21.66
N LEU A 459 -9.18 -19.41 21.36
CA LEU A 459 -9.40 -20.83 21.62
C LEU A 459 -9.34 -21.60 20.32
N CYS A 460 -8.55 -22.67 20.30
CA CYS A 460 -8.34 -23.50 19.12
C CYS A 460 -8.51 -24.97 19.45
N LYS A 461 -9.02 -25.74 18.47
CA LYS A 461 -9.17 -27.18 18.55
C LYS A 461 -9.09 -27.77 17.14
N ASP A 462 -8.35 -28.83 16.96
CA ASP A 462 -8.18 -29.50 15.66
C ASP A 462 -7.64 -28.54 14.59
N GLU A 463 -6.68 -27.66 14.95
CA GLU A 463 -6.15 -26.59 14.10
C GLU A 463 -7.25 -25.67 13.51
N MET A 464 -8.30 -25.44 14.28
CA MET A 464 -9.42 -24.55 13.96
C MET A 464 -9.64 -23.55 15.09
N LEU A 465 -9.83 -22.29 14.73
CA LEU A 465 -10.20 -21.22 15.66
C LEU A 465 -11.68 -21.38 16.06
N VAL A 466 -11.95 -21.63 17.33
CA VAL A 466 -13.30 -21.89 17.85
C VAL A 466 -13.86 -20.79 18.74
N GLY A 467 -12.98 -19.88 19.23
CA GLY A 467 -13.40 -18.76 20.06
C GLY A 467 -12.37 -17.66 20.07
N VAL A 468 -12.81 -16.40 20.09
CA VAL A 468 -11.96 -15.20 20.10
C VAL A 468 -12.49 -14.19 21.09
N GLY A 469 -11.62 -13.70 21.95
CA GLY A 469 -11.79 -12.49 22.75
C GLY A 469 -10.78 -11.45 22.29
N ALA A 470 -11.24 -10.36 21.67
CA ALA A 470 -10.40 -9.38 21.02
C ALA A 470 -10.62 -7.98 21.60
N GLY A 471 -9.52 -7.24 21.81
CA GLY A 471 -9.57 -5.80 22.09
C GLY A 471 -10.19 -5.43 23.44
N GLN A 472 -10.11 -6.30 24.44
CA GLN A 472 -10.69 -6.03 25.76
C GLN A 472 -9.69 -5.31 26.68
N MET A 473 -10.20 -4.46 27.58
CA MET A 473 -9.39 -3.75 28.56
C MET A 473 -8.85 -4.71 29.64
N SER A 474 -9.53 -5.78 29.92
CA SER A 474 -9.12 -6.81 30.87
C SER A 474 -8.89 -8.15 30.16
N ARG A 475 -7.87 -8.89 30.58
CA ARG A 475 -7.55 -10.20 29.99
C ARG A 475 -8.60 -11.25 30.34
N VAL A 476 -9.14 -11.22 31.55
CA VAL A 476 -10.21 -12.14 31.95
C VAL A 476 -11.46 -11.95 31.11
N ASP A 477 -11.84 -10.72 30.75
CA ASP A 477 -12.97 -10.46 29.86
C ASP A 477 -12.74 -11.10 28.48
N SER A 478 -11.51 -11.03 27.94
CA SER A 478 -11.16 -11.70 26.69
C SER A 478 -11.30 -13.21 26.79
N VAL A 479 -10.92 -13.83 27.92
CA VAL A 479 -11.11 -15.26 28.17
C VAL A 479 -12.60 -15.59 28.20
N GLU A 480 -13.40 -14.87 28.98
CA GLU A 480 -14.84 -15.12 29.09
C GLU A 480 -15.56 -15.01 27.74
N ILE A 481 -15.21 -13.97 26.96
CA ILE A 481 -15.76 -13.78 25.60
C ILE A 481 -15.36 -14.96 24.69
N SER A 482 -14.09 -15.37 24.71
CA SER A 482 -13.61 -16.46 23.86
C SER A 482 -14.30 -17.79 24.20
N VAL A 483 -14.45 -18.11 25.49
CA VAL A 483 -15.15 -19.30 25.97
C VAL A 483 -16.64 -19.24 25.58
N LYS A 484 -17.30 -18.08 25.77
CA LYS A 484 -18.69 -17.88 25.37
C LYS A 484 -18.91 -18.09 23.87
N LYS A 485 -17.98 -17.59 23.04
CA LYS A 485 -18.01 -17.76 21.58
C LYS A 485 -17.78 -19.20 21.16
N ALA A 486 -16.88 -19.91 21.81
CA ALA A 486 -16.62 -21.31 21.55
C ALA A 486 -17.83 -22.20 21.94
N GLY A 487 -18.54 -21.85 23.03
CA GLY A 487 -19.61 -22.69 23.55
C GLY A 487 -19.12 -24.10 23.89
N ASP A 488 -19.84 -25.13 23.47
CA ASP A 488 -19.46 -26.53 23.71
C ASP A 488 -18.12 -26.95 23.07
N ARG A 489 -17.64 -26.20 22.05
CA ARG A 489 -16.34 -26.46 21.39
C ARG A 489 -15.16 -26.07 22.28
N ALA A 490 -15.36 -25.30 23.36
CA ALA A 490 -14.33 -25.01 24.35
C ALA A 490 -13.85 -26.31 25.07
N GLN A 491 -14.67 -27.37 25.10
CA GLN A 491 -14.27 -28.64 25.69
C GLN A 491 -13.13 -29.30 24.91
N GLY A 492 -11.97 -29.43 25.57
CA GLY A 492 -10.77 -30.00 24.96
C GLY A 492 -9.99 -29.00 24.07
N ALA A 493 -10.40 -27.74 23.99
CA ALA A 493 -9.68 -26.71 23.26
C ALA A 493 -8.39 -26.29 23.98
N VAL A 494 -7.46 -25.72 23.21
CA VAL A 494 -6.29 -25.02 23.75
C VAL A 494 -6.53 -23.52 23.73
N LEU A 495 -5.79 -22.78 24.56
CA LEU A 495 -5.88 -21.33 24.65
C LEU A 495 -4.52 -20.68 24.38
N ALA A 496 -4.47 -19.66 23.51
CA ALA A 496 -3.33 -18.76 23.40
C ALA A 496 -3.68 -17.36 23.89
N SER A 497 -2.73 -16.75 24.59
CA SER A 497 -2.82 -15.36 25.07
C SER A 497 -1.66 -14.53 24.54
N ASP A 498 -1.96 -13.37 23.97
CA ASP A 498 -0.97 -12.45 23.37
C ASP A 498 0.06 -11.90 24.34
N ALA A 499 -0.22 -11.94 25.65
CA ALA A 499 0.68 -11.58 26.74
C ALA A 499 0.42 -12.44 27.98
N PHE A 500 1.22 -12.24 29.04
CA PHE A 500 1.11 -13.00 30.27
C PHE A 500 -0.24 -12.76 31.01
N PHE A 501 -0.67 -13.75 31.76
CA PHE A 501 -1.77 -13.59 32.73
C PHE A 501 -1.28 -12.84 33.97
N PRO A 502 -1.88 -11.69 34.30
CA PRO A 502 -1.47 -10.95 35.50
C PRO A 502 -1.95 -11.60 36.81
N PHE A 503 -3.00 -12.43 36.74
CA PHE A 503 -3.64 -13.14 37.84
C PHE A 503 -4.12 -14.50 37.36
N ASP A 504 -4.47 -15.39 38.29
CA ASP A 504 -4.99 -16.74 38.00
C ASP A 504 -6.47 -16.75 37.55
N ASP A 505 -7.18 -15.63 37.69
CA ASP A 505 -8.60 -15.49 37.31
C ASP A 505 -8.86 -15.84 35.84
N GLY A 506 -7.92 -15.45 34.94
CA GLY A 506 -8.02 -15.74 33.51
C GLY A 506 -7.99 -17.25 33.21
N VAL A 507 -7.07 -18.00 33.81
CA VAL A 507 -7.01 -19.47 33.61
C VAL A 507 -8.16 -20.17 34.28
N ARG A 508 -8.66 -19.67 35.44
CA ARG A 508 -9.85 -20.21 36.10
C ARG A 508 -11.15 -19.94 35.32
N ALA A 509 -11.20 -18.85 34.56
CA ALA A 509 -12.30 -18.53 33.65
C ALA A 509 -12.28 -19.38 32.36
N ALA A 510 -11.14 -19.99 32.00
CA ALA A 510 -10.95 -20.78 30.77
C ALA A 510 -11.58 -22.18 30.85
N LYS A 511 -12.88 -22.23 31.06
CA LYS A 511 -13.62 -23.49 31.25
C LYS A 511 -13.55 -24.38 30.01
N GLY A 512 -13.19 -25.66 30.23
CA GLY A 512 -13.08 -26.65 29.16
C GLY A 512 -11.74 -26.68 28.45
N VAL A 513 -10.86 -25.68 28.66
CA VAL A 513 -9.51 -25.61 28.10
C VAL A 513 -8.61 -26.67 28.76
N VAL A 514 -7.76 -27.32 27.96
CA VAL A 514 -6.87 -28.40 28.41
C VAL A 514 -5.39 -28.05 28.35
N ALA A 515 -5.03 -27.01 27.58
CA ALA A 515 -3.68 -26.49 27.52
C ALA A 515 -3.67 -24.98 27.19
N VAL A 516 -2.64 -24.27 27.67
CA VAL A 516 -2.47 -22.83 27.53
C VAL A 516 -1.07 -22.52 27.00
N ILE A 517 -0.96 -21.56 26.10
CA ILE A 517 0.31 -20.97 25.66
C ILE A 517 0.29 -19.46 25.87
N GLN A 518 1.35 -18.93 26.48
CA GLN A 518 1.51 -17.52 26.79
C GLN A 518 3.00 -17.17 27.00
N PRO A 519 3.39 -15.89 26.96
CA PRO A 519 4.81 -15.52 27.09
C PRO A 519 5.42 -15.77 28.48
N GLY A 520 4.65 -15.72 29.57
CA GLY A 520 5.19 -15.63 30.91
C GLY A 520 5.80 -14.24 31.21
N GLY A 521 6.47 -14.10 32.35
CA GLY A 521 7.14 -12.86 32.78
C GLY A 521 6.34 -11.98 33.74
N SER A 522 5.22 -12.47 34.25
CA SER A 522 4.49 -11.83 35.37
C SER A 522 5.20 -12.08 36.70
N LYS A 523 5.10 -11.12 37.63
CA LYS A 523 5.50 -11.35 39.03
C LYS A 523 4.67 -12.45 39.73
N ARG A 524 3.55 -12.80 39.16
CA ARG A 524 2.60 -13.80 39.66
C ARG A 524 2.51 -15.06 38.80
N ASP A 525 3.53 -15.32 37.99
CA ASP A 525 3.54 -16.52 37.13
C ASP A 525 3.33 -17.80 37.94
N GLN A 526 3.90 -17.88 39.16
CA GLN A 526 3.74 -19.05 40.01
C GLN A 526 2.28 -19.28 40.42
N GLU A 527 1.54 -18.23 40.75
CA GLU A 527 0.09 -18.35 41.08
C GLU A 527 -0.71 -18.89 39.89
N VAL A 528 -0.36 -18.45 38.67
CA VAL A 528 -1.01 -18.89 37.43
C VAL A 528 -0.65 -20.35 37.11
N ILE A 529 0.62 -20.74 37.31
CA ILE A 529 1.10 -22.13 37.16
C ILE A 529 0.38 -23.07 38.15
N ASP A 530 0.32 -22.66 39.43
CA ASP A 530 -0.34 -23.45 40.47
C ASP A 530 -1.83 -23.66 40.16
N ALA A 531 -2.52 -22.60 39.68
CA ALA A 531 -3.91 -22.73 39.25
C ALA A 531 -4.07 -23.67 38.04
N CYS A 532 -3.14 -23.64 37.09
CA CYS A 532 -3.15 -24.61 35.98
C CYS A 532 -2.93 -26.04 36.46
N ASN A 533 -2.00 -26.27 37.41
CA ASN A 533 -1.78 -27.61 38.00
C ASN A 533 -3.02 -28.12 38.75
N GLU A 534 -3.66 -27.24 39.55
CA GLU A 534 -4.93 -27.58 40.23
C GLU A 534 -6.04 -27.99 39.23
N LEU A 535 -6.12 -27.32 38.10
CA LEU A 535 -7.13 -27.57 37.06
C LEU A 535 -6.75 -28.68 36.09
N GLY A 536 -5.53 -29.23 36.17
CA GLY A 536 -5.01 -30.24 35.25
C GLY A 536 -4.75 -29.69 33.82
N ILE A 537 -4.53 -28.40 33.69
CA ILE A 537 -4.23 -27.68 32.42
C ILE A 537 -2.72 -27.67 32.21
N ALA A 538 -2.25 -28.09 31.04
CA ALA A 538 -0.85 -27.91 30.65
C ALA A 538 -0.56 -26.45 30.27
N MET A 539 0.64 -25.92 30.58
CA MET A 539 1.02 -24.56 30.22
C MET A 539 2.41 -24.48 29.61
N ILE A 540 2.52 -23.70 28.54
CA ILE A 540 3.76 -23.36 27.87
C ILE A 540 4.03 -21.86 28.00
N PHE A 541 5.28 -21.51 28.32
CA PHE A 541 5.83 -20.16 28.22
C PHE A 541 6.69 -20.05 26.96
N THR A 542 6.44 -19.00 26.16
CA THR A 542 7.18 -18.72 24.91
C THR A 542 8.29 -17.68 25.09
N GLY A 543 8.23 -16.87 26.16
CA GLY A 543 9.18 -15.76 26.38
C GLY A 543 8.95 -14.51 25.52
N ARG A 544 8.06 -14.56 24.52
CA ARG A 544 7.73 -13.43 23.62
C ARG A 544 6.24 -13.12 23.67
N ARG A 545 5.90 -11.81 23.57
CA ARG A 545 4.51 -11.33 23.51
C ARG A 545 4.21 -10.76 22.13
N HIS A 546 2.94 -10.81 21.71
CA HIS A 546 2.47 -10.35 20.40
C HIS A 546 1.32 -9.35 20.53
N PHE A 547 1.59 -8.14 21.01
CA PHE A 547 0.58 -7.10 21.07
C PHE A 547 0.25 -6.53 19.70
N LYS A 548 -1.04 -6.42 19.39
CA LYS A 548 -1.56 -5.74 18.20
C LYS A 548 -2.61 -4.70 18.62
N HIS A 549 -2.37 -3.43 18.35
CA HIS A 549 -3.26 -2.31 18.68
C HIS A 549 -3.97 -1.72 17.46
#